data_3bb211ea84f8908822ee7046ba81788e
#
_entry.id   3bb211ea84f8908822ee7046ba81788e
#
_cell.length_a   1.000
_cell.length_b   1.000
_cell.length_c   1.000
_cell.angle_alpha   90.00
_cell.angle_beta   90.00
_cell.angle_gamma   90.00
#
_symmetry.space_group_name_H-M   'P 1'
#
loop_
_entity.id
_entity.type
_entity.pdbx_description
1 polymer ?
#
loop_
_entity_poly.entity_id
_entity_poly.type
_entity_poly.pdbx_seq_one_letter_code
_entity_poly.pdbx_strand_id
1 'polypeptide(L)'
;MAALNALFIAGTDTEVGKTVVTSALLAYWRKYCPQQSIGILKPLQSGEGDREWYQRVFFPDLSLDAIAPQYFEAPLAPPLAAALEQRPVDLGVVWNRLQTLTQQHDRVLVEGLGGLGSPVTDEMTVADLAAAWHIPVVLVVPVKLGAIAQAVANVALARQQQVDLRGIILNCNQPLSPEDIERWAPAAMITRLTQVPVLGICPYLDHLDSQAALAGAVQGLTVEALDPFLAVPS
;
A
#
# COMPACT_ATOMS: atom_id res chain seq x y z
N MET A 1 -7.59 -18.98 12.06
CA MET A 1 -6.85 -17.89 12.71
C MET A 1 -7.78 -16.68 12.75
N ALA A 2 -7.72 -15.84 13.80
CA ALA A 2 -8.45 -14.57 13.76
C ALA A 2 -7.89 -13.72 12.63
N ALA A 3 -8.77 -12.97 11.92
CA ALA A 3 -8.33 -12.05 10.89
C ALA A 3 -7.43 -10.98 11.50
N LEU A 4 -6.32 -10.66 10.83
CA LEU A 4 -5.44 -9.58 11.26
C LEU A 4 -6.13 -8.24 11.00
N ASN A 5 -6.02 -7.31 11.94
CA ASN A 5 -6.50 -5.94 11.82
C ASN A 5 -5.52 -5.10 10.96
N ALA A 6 -5.15 -5.62 9.80
CA ALA A 6 -4.18 -5.04 8.89
C ALA A 6 -4.76 -4.88 7.48
N LEU A 7 -4.33 -3.83 6.76
CA LEU A 7 -4.63 -3.58 5.35
C LEU A 7 -3.33 -3.45 4.57
N PHE A 8 -3.20 -4.21 3.49
CA PHE A 8 -2.03 -4.19 2.62
C PHE A 8 -2.25 -3.24 1.44
N ILE A 9 -1.38 -2.26 1.29
CA ILE A 9 -1.38 -1.32 0.16
C ILE A 9 -0.36 -1.82 -0.87
N ALA A 10 -0.86 -2.46 -1.92
CA ALA A 10 -0.07 -2.93 -3.05
C ALA A 10 -0.07 -1.90 -4.19
N GLY A 11 0.87 -2.02 -5.10
CA GLY A 11 0.89 -1.23 -6.34
C GLY A 11 0.87 -2.10 -7.57
N THR A 12 0.67 -1.48 -8.73
CA THR A 12 0.90 -2.15 -10.02
C THR A 12 2.37 -2.12 -10.40
N ASP A 13 3.17 -1.23 -9.79
CA ASP A 13 4.59 -1.02 -10.08
C ASP A 13 5.26 -0.21 -8.97
N THR A 14 6.54 0.12 -9.16
CA THR A 14 7.26 1.15 -8.38
C THR A 14 6.72 2.53 -8.75
N GLU A 15 6.80 3.51 -7.83
CA GLU A 15 6.41 4.92 -8.05
C GLU A 15 4.94 5.14 -8.50
N VAL A 16 4.05 4.19 -8.21
CA VAL A 16 2.62 4.35 -8.52
C VAL A 16 1.86 5.20 -7.49
N GLY A 17 2.54 5.62 -6.39
CA GLY A 17 1.97 6.43 -5.32
C GLY A 17 1.44 5.65 -4.13
N LYS A 18 1.96 4.43 -3.88
CA LYS A 18 1.62 3.66 -2.65
C LYS A 18 1.81 4.50 -1.39
N THR A 19 2.96 5.15 -1.27
CA THR A 19 3.32 5.97 -0.11
C THR A 19 2.38 7.17 0.05
N VAL A 20 1.93 7.77 -1.05
CA VAL A 20 0.92 8.84 -1.03
C VAL A 20 -0.41 8.32 -0.48
N VAL A 21 -0.91 7.22 -1.04
CA VAL A 21 -2.18 6.60 -0.61
C VAL A 21 -2.10 6.13 0.85
N THR A 22 -1.00 5.46 1.24
CA THR A 22 -0.79 5.02 2.62
C THR A 22 -0.75 6.21 3.58
N SER A 23 -0.03 7.28 3.22
CA SER A 23 0.03 8.52 4.01
C SER A 23 -1.33 9.21 4.12
N ALA A 24 -2.10 9.23 3.03
CA ALA A 24 -3.45 9.78 3.03
C ALA A 24 -4.38 9.00 3.97
N LEU A 25 -4.32 7.68 3.94
CA LEU A 25 -5.07 6.82 4.86
C LEU A 25 -4.62 6.99 6.32
N LEU A 26 -3.31 7.11 6.60
CA LEU A 26 -2.79 7.40 7.94
C LEU A 26 -3.33 8.74 8.47
N ALA A 27 -3.25 9.79 7.65
CA ALA A 27 -3.72 11.13 8.02
C ALA A 27 -5.23 11.17 8.23
N TYR A 28 -5.99 10.51 7.33
CA TYR A 28 -7.44 10.37 7.46
C TYR A 28 -7.81 9.68 8.77
N TRP A 29 -7.18 8.54 9.06
CA TRP A 29 -7.42 7.76 10.26
C TRP A 29 -7.19 8.55 11.53
N ARG A 30 -6.02 9.21 11.63
CA ARG A 30 -5.68 10.05 12.79
C ARG A 30 -6.66 11.20 13.01
N LYS A 31 -7.16 11.76 11.92
CA LYS A 31 -8.11 12.90 11.98
C LYS A 31 -9.52 12.48 12.38
N TYR A 32 -10.03 11.38 11.80
CA TYR A 32 -11.44 11.01 11.94
C TYR A 32 -11.69 9.87 12.93
N CYS A 33 -10.66 9.12 13.28
CA CYS A 33 -10.69 8.03 14.26
C CYS A 33 -9.65 8.22 15.38
N PRO A 34 -9.58 9.39 16.06
CA PRO A 34 -8.49 9.70 17.00
C PRO A 34 -8.44 8.79 18.23
N GLN A 35 -9.50 8.04 18.51
CA GLN A 35 -9.57 7.06 19.60
C GLN A 35 -8.96 5.72 19.24
N GLN A 36 -8.62 5.49 17.97
CA GLN A 36 -8.04 4.24 17.50
C GLN A 36 -6.57 4.45 17.14
N SER A 37 -5.74 3.58 17.65
CA SER A 37 -4.31 3.58 17.33
C SER A 37 -4.06 2.96 15.97
N ILE A 38 -3.13 3.52 15.20
CA ILE A 38 -2.72 3.00 13.91
C ILE A 38 -1.23 2.79 13.84
N GLY A 39 -0.81 1.58 13.41
CA GLY A 39 0.56 1.23 13.14
C GLY A 39 0.87 1.25 11.64
N ILE A 40 2.16 1.30 11.32
CA ILE A 40 2.70 1.21 9.96
C ILE A 40 3.74 0.11 9.88
N LEU A 41 3.72 -0.65 8.79
CA LEU A 41 4.76 -1.59 8.42
C LEU A 41 5.14 -1.42 6.96
N LYS A 42 6.42 -1.22 6.69
CA LYS A 42 7.04 -1.40 5.38
C LYS A 42 7.82 -2.72 5.45
N PRO A 43 7.28 -3.84 4.97
CA PRO A 43 7.89 -5.17 5.17
C PRO A 43 9.35 -5.23 4.79
N LEU A 44 9.65 -4.72 3.59
CA LEU A 44 10.99 -4.62 3.02
C LEU A 44 11.16 -3.27 2.34
N GLN A 45 12.37 -2.73 2.43
CA GLN A 45 12.78 -1.54 1.69
C GLN A 45 14.21 -1.69 1.19
N SER A 46 14.44 -1.33 -0.07
CA SER A 46 15.76 -1.22 -0.69
C SER A 46 16.02 0.22 -1.11
N GLY A 47 17.13 0.78 -0.66
CA GLY A 47 17.42 2.21 -0.78
C GLY A 47 16.63 3.08 0.19
N GLU A 48 16.93 4.38 0.22
CA GLU A 48 16.23 5.36 1.05
C GLU A 48 14.83 5.69 0.48
N GLY A 49 13.91 6.15 1.35
CA GLY A 49 12.62 6.66 0.90
C GLY A 49 11.48 6.50 1.91
N ASP A 50 10.71 5.42 1.81
CA ASP A 50 9.40 5.31 2.47
C ASP A 50 9.49 5.28 4.00
N ARG A 51 10.42 4.50 4.60
CA ARG A 51 10.55 4.40 6.06
C ARG A 51 11.02 5.71 6.69
N GLU A 52 11.92 6.44 6.01
CA GLU A 52 12.42 7.75 6.42
C GLU A 52 11.29 8.79 6.34
N TRP A 53 10.45 8.68 5.31
CA TRP A 53 9.25 9.48 5.15
C TRP A 53 8.28 9.24 6.30
N TYR A 54 7.91 7.99 6.58
CA TYR A 54 6.97 7.65 7.65
C TYR A 54 7.48 8.07 9.02
N GLN A 55 8.77 7.88 9.30
CA GLN A 55 9.37 8.33 10.54
C GLN A 55 9.21 9.85 10.68
N ARG A 56 9.64 10.61 9.67
CA ARG A 56 9.64 12.07 9.73
C ARG A 56 8.24 12.66 9.89
N VAL A 57 7.25 12.14 9.15
CA VAL A 57 5.92 12.77 9.03
C VAL A 57 4.92 12.23 10.04
N PHE A 58 5.00 10.94 10.36
CA PHE A 58 3.96 10.27 11.14
C PHE A 58 4.46 9.64 12.45
N PHE A 59 5.67 9.15 12.51
CA PHE A 59 6.16 8.34 13.62
C PHE A 59 7.56 8.76 14.07
N PRO A 60 7.77 10.03 14.51
CA PRO A 60 9.11 10.56 14.83
C PRO A 60 9.81 9.81 15.96
N ASP A 61 9.04 9.14 16.82
CA ASP A 61 9.56 8.40 17.97
C ASP A 61 9.93 6.94 17.64
N LEU A 62 9.58 6.44 16.44
CA LEU A 62 9.93 5.09 16.02
C LEU A 62 11.31 5.05 15.38
N SER A 63 12.06 3.97 15.61
CA SER A 63 13.26 3.69 14.82
C SER A 63 12.89 3.30 13.39
N LEU A 64 13.79 3.51 12.44
CA LEU A 64 13.60 3.10 11.05
C LEU A 64 13.35 1.58 10.93
N ASP A 65 14.05 0.78 11.71
CA ASP A 65 13.89 -0.68 11.73
C ASP A 65 12.54 -1.12 12.33
N ALA A 66 11.94 -0.29 13.19
CA ALA A 66 10.59 -0.55 13.67
C ALA A 66 9.53 -0.34 12.57
N ILE A 67 9.81 0.50 11.60
CA ILE A 67 8.95 0.76 10.43
C ILE A 67 9.25 -0.25 9.32
N ALA A 68 10.54 -0.46 8.99
CA ALA A 68 10.98 -1.39 7.95
C ALA A 68 12.03 -2.37 8.52
N PRO A 69 11.59 -3.54 9.01
CA PRO A 69 12.47 -4.50 9.68
C PRO A 69 13.48 -5.17 8.75
N GLN A 70 13.21 -5.15 7.44
CA GLN A 70 14.15 -5.63 6.42
C GLN A 70 14.51 -4.47 5.50
N TYR A 71 15.72 -3.95 5.67
CA TYR A 71 16.28 -2.86 4.87
C TYR A 71 17.57 -3.29 4.19
N PHE A 72 17.69 -2.92 2.93
CA PHE A 72 18.90 -3.08 2.10
C PHE A 72 19.34 -1.71 1.59
N GLU A 73 20.64 -1.44 1.60
CA GLU A 73 21.20 -0.17 1.13
C GLU A 73 21.12 -0.03 -0.39
N ALA A 74 21.35 -1.15 -1.11
CA ALA A 74 21.30 -1.16 -2.56
C ALA A 74 19.85 -0.96 -3.07
N PRO A 75 19.57 0.03 -3.95
CA PRO A 75 18.24 0.30 -4.47
C PRO A 75 17.87 -0.70 -5.60
N LEU A 76 17.85 -1.97 -5.26
CA LEU A 76 17.56 -3.10 -6.14
C LEU A 76 16.35 -3.88 -5.62
N ALA A 77 15.83 -4.80 -6.43
CA ALA A 77 14.86 -5.77 -5.92
C ALA A 77 15.44 -6.52 -4.72
N PRO A 78 14.65 -6.77 -3.64
CA PRO A 78 15.17 -7.32 -2.39
C PRO A 78 16.08 -8.55 -2.52
N PRO A 79 15.78 -9.58 -3.33
CA PRO A 79 16.70 -10.71 -3.45
C PRO A 79 18.04 -10.32 -4.07
N LEU A 80 18.07 -9.37 -4.99
CA LEU A 80 19.32 -8.88 -5.62
C LEU A 80 20.13 -8.03 -4.63
N ALA A 81 19.46 -7.16 -3.87
CA ALA A 81 20.10 -6.37 -2.82
C ALA A 81 20.66 -7.29 -1.70
N ALA A 82 19.88 -8.28 -1.29
CA ALA A 82 20.25 -9.29 -0.31
C ALA A 82 21.50 -10.09 -0.74
N ALA A 83 21.56 -10.51 -2.01
CA ALA A 83 22.72 -11.20 -2.57
C ALA A 83 23.96 -10.30 -2.58
N LEU A 84 23.81 -9.04 -2.99
CA LEU A 84 24.90 -8.06 -3.03
C LEU A 84 25.45 -7.79 -1.61
N GLU A 85 24.58 -7.67 -0.62
CA GLU A 85 24.94 -7.41 0.77
C GLU A 85 25.26 -8.68 1.58
N GLN A 86 25.21 -9.85 0.95
CA GLN A 86 25.44 -11.15 1.59
C GLN A 86 24.57 -11.37 2.84
N ARG A 87 23.35 -10.85 2.80
CA ARG A 87 22.40 -10.86 3.92
C ARG A 87 21.03 -11.32 3.39
N PRO A 88 20.57 -12.54 3.74
CA PRO A 88 19.32 -13.07 3.21
C PRO A 88 18.09 -12.25 3.65
N VAL A 89 17.03 -12.28 2.86
CA VAL A 89 15.72 -11.78 3.26
C VAL A 89 15.15 -12.70 4.34
N ASP A 90 14.87 -12.15 5.52
CA ASP A 90 14.26 -12.88 6.64
C ASP A 90 12.80 -12.47 6.83
N LEU A 91 11.89 -13.23 6.22
CA LEU A 91 10.46 -13.01 6.34
C LEU A 91 9.92 -13.32 7.75
N GLY A 92 10.65 -14.10 8.55
CA GLY A 92 10.29 -14.38 9.94
C GLY A 92 10.35 -13.12 10.81
N VAL A 93 11.40 -12.30 10.64
CA VAL A 93 11.52 -11.00 11.32
C VAL A 93 10.37 -10.07 10.92
N VAL A 94 10.03 -10.03 9.63
CA VAL A 94 8.92 -9.21 9.12
C VAL A 94 7.58 -9.67 9.68
N TRP A 95 7.33 -10.97 9.68
CA TRP A 95 6.12 -11.56 10.24
C TRP A 95 5.97 -11.29 11.75
N ASN A 96 7.02 -11.47 12.52
CA ASN A 96 7.02 -11.18 13.95
C ASN A 96 6.72 -9.70 14.22
N ARG A 97 7.24 -8.80 13.38
CA ARG A 97 6.93 -7.38 13.49
C ARG A 97 5.46 -7.09 13.20
N LEU A 98 4.90 -7.67 12.14
CA LEU A 98 3.48 -7.54 11.82
C LEU A 98 2.59 -8.03 12.99
N GLN A 99 2.87 -9.21 13.53
CA GLN A 99 2.13 -9.74 14.68
C GLN A 99 2.20 -8.82 15.90
N THR A 100 3.39 -8.27 16.20
CA THR A 100 3.55 -7.31 17.29
C THR A 100 2.70 -6.05 17.05
N LEU A 101 2.72 -5.50 15.84
CA LEU A 101 1.93 -4.31 15.49
C LEU A 101 0.44 -4.57 15.61
N THR A 102 -0.05 -5.71 15.13
CA THR A 102 -1.49 -6.06 15.20
C THR A 102 -1.98 -6.36 16.61
N GLN A 103 -1.08 -6.65 17.56
CA GLN A 103 -1.39 -6.77 18.97
C GLN A 103 -1.38 -5.41 19.70
N GLN A 104 -0.58 -4.46 19.23
CA GLN A 104 -0.36 -3.17 19.90
C GLN A 104 -1.28 -2.06 19.35
N HIS A 105 -1.81 -2.21 18.13
CA HIS A 105 -2.61 -1.20 17.47
C HIS A 105 -3.98 -1.75 17.07
N ASP A 106 -4.98 -0.87 17.07
CA ASP A 106 -6.31 -1.21 16.57
C ASP A 106 -6.31 -1.48 15.08
N ARG A 107 -5.38 -0.85 14.35
CA ARG A 107 -5.22 -0.95 12.89
C ARG A 107 -3.75 -0.92 12.49
N VAL A 108 -3.41 -1.64 11.42
CA VAL A 108 -2.07 -1.62 10.84
C VAL A 108 -2.16 -1.43 9.34
N LEU A 109 -1.47 -0.41 8.82
CA LEU A 109 -1.24 -0.31 7.37
C LEU A 109 0.07 -0.99 7.02
N VAL A 110 0.04 -1.82 5.98
CA VAL A 110 1.20 -2.51 5.45
C VAL A 110 1.46 -1.99 4.04
N GLU A 111 2.57 -1.30 3.81
CA GLU A 111 2.91 -0.85 2.47
C GLU A 111 3.85 -1.83 1.78
N GLY A 112 3.37 -2.43 0.68
CA GLY A 112 4.18 -3.29 -0.18
C GLY A 112 5.28 -2.54 -0.94
N LEU A 113 6.21 -3.29 -1.49
CA LEU A 113 7.24 -2.77 -2.41
C LEU A 113 6.82 -3.02 -3.87
N GLY A 114 7.28 -2.19 -4.80
CA GLY A 114 7.03 -2.38 -6.24
C GLY A 114 5.57 -2.66 -6.60
N GLY A 115 5.35 -3.59 -7.51
CA GLY A 115 4.04 -4.12 -7.87
C GLY A 115 3.77 -5.49 -7.25
N LEU A 116 2.56 -6.06 -7.47
CA LEU A 116 2.21 -7.40 -6.96
C LEU A 116 3.16 -8.50 -7.47
N GLY A 117 3.70 -8.36 -8.68
CA GLY A 117 4.67 -9.31 -9.25
C GLY A 117 6.12 -9.03 -8.85
N SER A 118 6.41 -8.01 -8.03
CA SER A 118 7.78 -7.72 -7.60
C SER A 118 8.31 -8.82 -6.67
N PRO A 119 9.58 -9.27 -6.86
CA PRO A 119 10.15 -10.32 -6.03
C PRO A 119 10.42 -9.82 -4.62
N VAL A 120 10.03 -10.63 -3.65
CA VAL A 120 10.34 -10.47 -2.22
C VAL A 120 11.53 -11.35 -1.86
N THR A 121 11.53 -12.57 -2.36
CA THR A 121 12.66 -13.52 -2.34
C THR A 121 12.86 -14.08 -3.75
N ASP A 122 13.81 -15.00 -3.96
CA ASP A 122 14.01 -15.69 -5.24
C ASP A 122 12.77 -16.53 -5.65
N GLU A 123 11.90 -16.89 -4.70
CA GLU A 123 10.78 -17.81 -4.92
C GLU A 123 9.41 -17.16 -4.67
N MET A 124 9.36 -15.96 -4.04
CA MET A 124 8.12 -15.32 -3.63
C MET A 124 8.01 -13.90 -4.19
N THR A 125 6.81 -13.57 -4.66
CA THR A 125 6.41 -12.22 -5.03
C THR A 125 5.66 -11.51 -3.90
N VAL A 126 5.37 -10.22 -4.08
CA VAL A 126 4.50 -9.45 -3.18
C VAL A 126 3.09 -10.06 -3.12
N ALA A 127 2.58 -10.62 -4.22
CA ALA A 127 1.28 -11.29 -4.25
C ALA A 127 1.30 -12.55 -3.38
N ASP A 128 2.37 -13.36 -3.45
CA ASP A 128 2.54 -14.56 -2.61
C ASP A 128 2.59 -14.18 -1.12
N LEU A 129 3.32 -13.12 -0.78
CA LEU A 129 3.43 -12.63 0.59
C LEU A 129 2.07 -12.18 1.14
N ALA A 130 1.33 -11.37 0.37
CA ALA A 130 0.02 -10.86 0.77
C ALA A 130 -1.00 -12.01 0.95
N ALA A 131 -0.99 -12.99 0.04
CA ALA A 131 -1.84 -14.17 0.12
C ALA A 131 -1.49 -15.04 1.34
N ALA A 132 -0.20 -15.30 1.61
CA ALA A 132 0.26 -16.08 2.75
C ALA A 132 -0.13 -15.44 4.10
N TRP A 133 -0.17 -14.12 4.17
CA TRP A 133 -0.58 -13.40 5.38
C TRP A 133 -2.09 -13.28 5.57
N HIS A 134 -2.89 -13.62 4.55
CA HIS A 134 -4.35 -13.51 4.57
C HIS A 134 -4.85 -12.11 4.99
N ILE A 135 -4.16 -11.07 4.52
CA ILE A 135 -4.51 -9.67 4.78
C ILE A 135 -5.30 -9.13 3.58
N PRO A 136 -6.39 -8.36 3.81
CA PRO A 136 -7.06 -7.66 2.72
C PRO A 136 -6.11 -6.68 2.02
N VAL A 137 -6.21 -6.60 0.70
CA VAL A 137 -5.31 -5.82 -0.16
C VAL A 137 -6.09 -4.75 -0.90
N VAL A 138 -5.50 -3.57 -1.04
CA VAL A 138 -5.92 -2.53 -1.98
C VAL A 138 -4.82 -2.33 -3.00
N LEU A 139 -5.18 -2.26 -4.28
CA LEU A 139 -4.26 -2.05 -5.39
C LEU A 139 -4.23 -0.59 -5.82
N VAL A 140 -3.09 0.04 -5.72
CA VAL A 140 -2.85 1.40 -6.24
C VAL A 140 -2.44 1.33 -7.70
N VAL A 141 -3.18 2.03 -8.55
CA VAL A 141 -2.97 2.11 -10.01
C VAL A 141 -2.72 3.57 -10.38
N PRO A 142 -1.60 3.92 -11.02
CA PRO A 142 -1.33 5.30 -11.42
C PRO A 142 -2.23 5.69 -12.60
N VAL A 143 -2.77 6.91 -12.58
CA VAL A 143 -3.53 7.46 -13.69
C VAL A 143 -2.57 7.91 -14.80
N LYS A 144 -2.39 7.05 -15.78
CA LYS A 144 -1.56 7.28 -16.96
C LYS A 144 -1.98 6.38 -18.12
N LEU A 145 -1.47 6.66 -19.32
CA LEU A 145 -1.65 5.72 -20.44
C LEU A 145 -1.10 4.34 -20.08
N GLY A 146 -1.90 3.29 -20.27
CA GLY A 146 -1.58 1.92 -19.87
C GLY A 146 -2.14 1.50 -18.50
N ALA A 147 -2.76 2.39 -17.74
CA ALA A 147 -3.35 2.09 -16.43
C ALA A 147 -4.33 0.91 -16.47
N ILE A 148 -5.17 0.83 -17.50
CA ILE A 148 -6.14 -0.26 -17.70
C ILE A 148 -5.42 -1.61 -17.79
N ALA A 149 -4.40 -1.71 -18.64
CA ALA A 149 -3.64 -2.94 -18.83
C ALA A 149 -2.90 -3.37 -17.54
N GLN A 150 -2.30 -2.39 -16.83
CA GLN A 150 -1.65 -2.63 -15.54
C GLN A 150 -2.65 -3.15 -14.49
N ALA A 151 -3.83 -2.55 -14.41
CA ALA A 151 -4.88 -3.01 -13.49
C ALA A 151 -5.31 -4.45 -13.81
N VAL A 152 -5.60 -4.76 -15.07
CA VAL A 152 -6.04 -6.09 -15.51
C VAL A 152 -4.96 -7.15 -15.21
N ALA A 153 -3.70 -6.88 -15.55
CA ALA A 153 -2.60 -7.83 -15.32
C ALA A 153 -2.38 -8.12 -13.82
N ASN A 154 -2.37 -7.07 -12.98
CA ASN A 154 -2.17 -7.23 -11.54
C ASN A 154 -3.38 -7.91 -10.87
N VAL A 155 -4.61 -7.63 -11.30
CA VAL A 155 -5.80 -8.33 -10.79
C VAL A 155 -5.80 -9.81 -11.21
N ALA A 156 -5.33 -10.13 -12.42
CA ALA A 156 -5.19 -11.52 -12.85
C ALA A 156 -4.18 -12.27 -11.97
N LEU A 157 -3.03 -11.65 -11.67
CA LEU A 157 -2.04 -12.20 -10.73
C LEU A 157 -2.63 -12.36 -9.31
N ALA A 158 -3.32 -11.33 -8.81
CA ALA A 158 -3.94 -11.37 -7.49
C ALA A 158 -4.92 -12.56 -7.36
N ARG A 159 -5.73 -12.81 -8.41
CA ARG A 159 -6.63 -13.96 -8.45
C ARG A 159 -5.90 -15.29 -8.49
N GLN A 160 -4.84 -15.39 -9.30
CA GLN A 160 -4.05 -16.62 -9.41
C GLN A 160 -3.44 -16.98 -8.04
N GLN A 161 -2.97 -15.98 -7.28
CA GLN A 161 -2.37 -16.15 -5.97
C GLN A 161 -3.38 -16.12 -4.81
N GLN A 162 -4.69 -16.04 -5.11
CA GLN A 162 -5.76 -16.01 -4.11
C GLN A 162 -5.63 -14.83 -3.11
N VAL A 163 -5.12 -13.70 -3.57
CA VAL A 163 -5.04 -12.46 -2.78
C VAL A 163 -6.46 -11.94 -2.50
N ASP A 164 -6.75 -11.58 -1.27
CA ASP A 164 -8.02 -10.94 -0.87
C ASP A 164 -8.04 -9.46 -1.32
N LEU A 165 -8.22 -9.25 -2.63
CA LEU A 165 -8.21 -7.92 -3.24
C LEU A 165 -9.56 -7.22 -3.08
N ARG A 166 -9.62 -6.20 -2.23
CA ARG A 166 -10.83 -5.47 -1.85
C ARG A 166 -11.22 -4.36 -2.83
N GLY A 167 -10.24 -3.78 -3.53
CA GLY A 167 -10.51 -2.71 -4.46
C GLY A 167 -9.27 -2.12 -5.09
N ILE A 168 -9.51 -1.16 -5.99
CA ILE A 168 -8.49 -0.41 -6.71
C ILE A 168 -8.63 1.07 -6.33
N ILE A 169 -7.51 1.71 -6.02
CA ILE A 169 -7.41 3.17 -5.88
C ILE A 169 -6.62 3.70 -7.06
N LEU A 170 -7.21 4.60 -7.84
CA LEU A 170 -6.52 5.33 -8.88
C LEU A 170 -5.76 6.49 -8.25
N ASN A 171 -4.47 6.63 -8.58
CA ASN A 171 -3.64 7.69 -8.00
C ASN A 171 -3.08 8.61 -9.08
N CYS A 172 -3.25 9.92 -8.92
CA CYS A 172 -2.71 10.94 -9.81
C CYS A 172 -1.30 11.34 -9.32
N ASN A 173 -0.25 10.93 -10.05
CA ASN A 173 1.14 11.30 -9.75
C ASN A 173 1.52 12.70 -10.27
N GLN A 174 0.62 13.36 -10.97
CA GLN A 174 0.76 14.72 -11.51
C GLN A 174 -0.62 15.38 -11.59
N PRO A 175 -0.71 16.69 -11.70
CA PRO A 175 -1.99 17.38 -11.94
C PRO A 175 -2.61 16.89 -13.26
N LEU A 176 -3.88 16.47 -13.20
CA LEU A 176 -4.65 15.97 -14.33
C LEU A 176 -6.03 16.60 -14.36
N SER A 177 -6.55 16.85 -15.56
CA SER A 177 -7.96 17.23 -15.73
C SER A 177 -8.88 16.01 -15.54
N PRO A 178 -10.15 16.21 -15.18
CA PRO A 178 -11.12 15.12 -15.12
C PRO A 178 -11.24 14.35 -16.44
N GLU A 179 -11.11 15.04 -17.58
CA GLU A 179 -11.14 14.44 -18.91
C GLU A 179 -9.94 13.52 -19.15
N ASP A 180 -8.75 13.91 -18.70
CA ASP A 180 -7.54 13.09 -18.85
C ASP A 180 -7.59 11.87 -17.96
N ILE A 181 -8.13 12.01 -16.73
CA ILE A 181 -8.35 10.89 -15.84
C ILE A 181 -9.28 9.86 -16.49
N GLU A 182 -10.43 10.31 -17.01
CA GLU A 182 -11.38 9.43 -17.67
C GLU A 182 -10.84 8.80 -18.97
N ARG A 183 -9.96 9.51 -19.70
CA ARG A 183 -9.31 8.97 -20.90
C ARG A 183 -8.27 7.89 -20.61
N TRP A 184 -7.51 8.02 -19.53
CA TRP A 184 -6.38 7.14 -19.25
C TRP A 184 -6.71 6.00 -18.28
N ALA A 185 -7.62 6.25 -17.34
CA ALA A 185 -8.01 5.30 -16.32
C ALA A 185 -9.53 5.34 -16.02
N PRO A 186 -10.40 5.07 -17.03
CA PRO A 186 -11.85 5.10 -16.84
C PRO A 186 -12.28 4.05 -15.81
N ALA A 187 -12.68 4.50 -14.63
CA ALA A 187 -13.01 3.67 -13.47
C ALA A 187 -14.06 2.58 -13.81
N ALA A 188 -15.10 2.95 -14.57
CA ALA A 188 -16.13 2.03 -14.97
C ALA A 188 -15.61 0.90 -15.90
N MET A 189 -14.68 1.20 -16.79
CA MET A 189 -14.06 0.19 -17.66
C MET A 189 -13.14 -0.74 -16.88
N ILE A 190 -12.29 -0.17 -16.01
CA ILE A 190 -11.40 -0.95 -15.13
C ILE A 190 -12.25 -1.92 -14.28
N THR A 191 -13.30 -1.43 -13.63
CA THR A 191 -14.20 -2.28 -12.84
C THR A 191 -14.84 -3.39 -13.67
N ARG A 192 -15.32 -3.10 -14.89
CA ARG A 192 -15.92 -4.13 -15.77
C ARG A 192 -14.94 -5.21 -16.20
N LEU A 193 -13.70 -4.81 -16.55
CA LEU A 193 -12.67 -5.76 -17.00
C LEU A 193 -12.11 -6.59 -15.84
N THR A 194 -11.93 -5.96 -14.69
CA THR A 194 -11.29 -6.59 -13.54
C THR A 194 -12.29 -7.26 -12.59
N GLN A 195 -13.57 -6.92 -12.64
CA GLN A 195 -14.58 -7.34 -11.64
C GLN A 195 -14.16 -7.01 -10.20
N VAL A 196 -13.31 -5.96 -10.04
CA VAL A 196 -12.87 -5.40 -8.76
C VAL A 196 -13.32 -3.94 -8.73
N PRO A 197 -13.93 -3.45 -7.64
CA PRO A 197 -14.41 -2.08 -7.58
C PRO A 197 -13.23 -1.09 -7.59
N VAL A 198 -13.38 0.00 -8.36
CA VAL A 198 -12.55 1.18 -8.20
C VAL A 198 -13.15 1.99 -7.04
N LEU A 199 -12.40 2.11 -5.95
CA LEU A 199 -12.83 2.76 -4.71
C LEU A 199 -12.81 4.28 -4.79
N GLY A 200 -12.15 4.81 -5.80
CA GLY A 200 -12.06 6.25 -6.06
C GLY A 200 -10.69 6.66 -6.59
N ILE A 201 -10.49 7.98 -6.61
CA ILE A 201 -9.31 8.63 -7.16
C ILE A 201 -8.63 9.44 -6.06
N CYS A 202 -7.36 9.14 -5.79
CA CYS A 202 -6.50 9.99 -4.99
C CYS A 202 -5.96 11.11 -5.90
N PRO A 203 -6.29 12.37 -5.65
CA PRO A 203 -5.85 13.48 -6.47
C PRO A 203 -4.35 13.73 -6.31
N TYR A 204 -3.76 14.46 -7.25
CA TYR A 204 -2.40 14.95 -7.08
C TYR A 204 -2.29 15.89 -5.86
N LEU A 205 -1.25 15.73 -5.08
CA LEU A 205 -0.96 16.54 -3.90
C LEU A 205 0.39 17.23 -4.06
N ASP A 206 0.39 18.55 -4.08
CA ASP A 206 1.62 19.36 -4.16
C ASP A 206 2.47 19.28 -2.87
N HIS A 207 1.81 19.07 -1.73
CA HIS A 207 2.43 19.09 -0.39
C HIS A 207 2.06 17.84 0.39
N LEU A 208 2.92 16.82 0.32
CA LEU A 208 2.71 15.55 1.02
C LEU A 208 2.93 15.62 2.53
N ASP A 209 3.62 16.63 3.03
CA ASP A 209 3.84 16.91 4.46
C ASP A 209 2.62 17.52 5.17
N SER A 210 1.64 18.01 4.42
CA SER A 210 0.37 18.51 4.96
C SER A 210 -0.58 17.37 5.32
N GLN A 211 -0.66 17.01 6.60
CA GLN A 211 -1.61 15.99 7.07
C GLN A 211 -3.07 16.34 6.75
N ALA A 212 -3.42 17.63 6.71
CA ALA A 212 -4.77 18.07 6.33
C ALA A 212 -5.07 17.81 4.86
N ALA A 213 -4.11 18.07 3.95
CA ALA A 213 -4.24 17.77 2.52
C ALA A 213 -4.31 16.26 2.28
N LEU A 214 -3.45 15.48 2.93
CA LEU A 214 -3.47 14.03 2.87
C LEU A 214 -4.81 13.45 3.34
N ALA A 215 -5.34 13.88 4.48
CA ALA A 215 -6.64 13.42 4.97
C ALA A 215 -7.79 13.84 4.04
N GLY A 216 -7.67 14.99 3.37
CA GLY A 216 -8.64 15.45 2.37
C GLY A 216 -8.68 14.57 1.12
N ALA A 217 -7.55 14.04 0.69
CA ALA A 217 -7.45 13.20 -0.49
C ALA A 217 -8.25 11.89 -0.40
N VAL A 218 -8.52 11.42 0.82
CA VAL A 218 -9.31 10.19 1.08
C VAL A 218 -10.82 10.43 0.98
N GLN A 219 -11.29 11.68 1.08
CA GLN A 219 -12.73 11.98 1.07
C GLN A 219 -13.44 11.58 -0.24
N GLY A 220 -12.69 11.43 -1.33
CA GLY A 220 -13.21 10.95 -2.62
C GLY A 220 -13.18 9.43 -2.77
N LEU A 221 -12.75 8.70 -1.74
CA LEU A 221 -12.68 7.24 -1.76
C LEU A 221 -13.90 6.61 -1.05
N THR A 222 -14.39 5.50 -1.58
CA THR A 222 -15.39 4.66 -0.91
C THR A 222 -14.69 3.84 0.19
N VAL A 223 -14.36 4.52 1.30
CA VAL A 223 -13.58 3.93 2.40
C VAL A 223 -14.34 2.81 3.13
N GLU A 224 -15.67 2.81 3.06
CA GLU A 224 -16.53 1.76 3.63
C GLU A 224 -16.28 0.40 2.99
N ALA A 225 -15.83 0.36 1.74
CA ALA A 225 -15.45 -0.86 1.06
C ALA A 225 -14.15 -1.48 1.62
N LEU A 226 -13.40 -0.74 2.42
CA LEU A 226 -12.21 -1.20 3.14
C LEU A 226 -12.54 -1.76 4.53
N ASP A 227 -13.86 -1.83 4.88
CA ASP A 227 -14.33 -2.44 6.13
C ASP A 227 -14.00 -3.97 6.15
N PRO A 228 -13.65 -4.54 7.32
CA PRO A 228 -13.76 -3.95 8.67
C PRO A 228 -12.66 -2.95 9.04
N PHE A 229 -11.75 -2.63 8.12
CA PHE A 229 -10.57 -1.84 8.42
C PHE A 229 -10.87 -0.35 8.66
N LEU A 230 -11.85 0.24 7.95
CA LEU A 230 -12.15 1.67 8.01
C LEU A 230 -13.55 2.01 8.52
N ALA A 231 -14.33 1.05 9.02
CA ALA A 231 -15.62 1.39 9.61
C ALA A 231 -15.43 2.35 10.78
N VAL A 232 -15.89 3.58 10.61
CA VAL A 232 -16.05 4.51 11.73
C VAL A 232 -17.12 3.92 12.63
N PRO A 233 -16.88 3.72 13.96
CA PRO A 233 -17.94 3.32 14.85
C PRO A 233 -19.07 4.36 14.77
N SER A 234 -20.28 3.90 14.43
CA SER A 234 -21.51 4.71 14.40
C SER A 234 -21.86 5.23 15.78
#